data_1772c1800b4d19cd5469fe1f59a74ec7
#
_entry.id   1772c1800b4d19cd5469fe1f59a74ec7
#
_cell.length_a   1.000
_cell.length_b   1.000
_cell.length_c   1.000
_cell.angle_alpha   90.00
_cell.angle_beta   90.00
_cell.angle_gamma   90.00
#
_symmetry.space_group_name_H-M   'P 1'
#
loop_
_entity.id
_entity.type
_entity.pdbx_description
1 polymer ?
#
loop_
_entity_poly.entity_id
_entity_poly.type
_entity_poly.pdbx_seq_one_letter_code
_entity_poly.pdbx_strand_id
1 'polypeptide(L)' 'MTLAQRMIVMNAGRIEQIGTPEQVYGKPATTFVAGFIGSRR' A
#
# COMPACT_ATOMS: atom_id res chain seq x y z
N MET A 1 19.31 -7.18 -10.70
CA MET A 1 18.13 -7.81 -10.48
C MET A 1 17.46 -7.43 -9.19
N THR A 2 16.25 -7.45 -9.17
CA THR A 2 15.57 -6.95 -8.04
C THR A 2 14.60 -7.94 -7.51
N LEU A 3 14.41 -7.89 -6.25
CA LEU A 3 13.39 -8.68 -5.64
C LEU A 3 12.07 -8.02 -5.83
N ALA A 4 11.13 -8.76 -6.29
CA ALA A 4 9.80 -8.24 -6.47
C ALA A 4 9.04 -8.40 -5.19
N GLN A 5 9.23 -7.47 -4.30
CA GLN A 5 8.49 -7.46 -3.06
C GLN A 5 7.18 -6.74 -3.24
N ARG A 6 6.13 -7.28 -2.70
CA ARG A 6 4.83 -6.66 -2.80
C ARG A 6 4.20 -6.52 -1.44
N MET A 7 3.47 -5.43 -1.29
CA MET A 7 2.69 -5.18 -0.10
C MET A 7 1.22 -5.35 -0.44
N ILE A 8 0.48 -5.83 0.54
CA ILE A 8 -0.96 -5.92 0.41
C ILE A 8 -1.55 -5.12 1.54
N VAL A 9 -2.36 -4.12 1.18
CA VAL A 9 -3.04 -3.31 2.16
C VAL A 9 -4.48 -3.77 2.22
N MET A 10 -4.93 -4.16 3.39
CA MET A 10 -6.27 -4.70 3.56
C MET A 10 -7.07 -3.84 4.52
N ASN A 11 -8.36 -3.86 4.32
CA ASN A 11 -9.29 -3.12 5.15
C ASN A 11 -10.60 -3.88 5.23
N ALA A 12 -10.99 -4.24 6.44
CA ALA A 12 -12.28 -4.92 6.67
C ALA A 12 -12.41 -6.16 5.80
N GLY A 13 -11.35 -6.93 5.68
CA GLY A 13 -11.38 -8.17 4.91
C GLY A 13 -11.28 -7.98 3.42
N ARG A 14 -11.04 -6.75 2.97
CA ARG A 14 -10.93 -6.46 1.55
C ARG A 14 -9.53 -5.96 1.24
N ILE A 15 -9.07 -6.25 0.05
CA ILE A 15 -7.78 -5.77 -0.40
C ILE A 15 -7.96 -4.39 -0.99
N GLU A 16 -7.27 -3.41 -0.39
CA GLU A 16 -7.33 -2.04 -0.86
C GLU A 16 -6.30 -1.78 -1.94
N GLN A 17 -5.11 -2.36 -1.78
CA GLN A 17 -4.07 -2.13 -2.77
C GLN A 17 -3.03 -3.22 -2.67
N ILE A 18 -2.49 -3.60 -3.82
CA ILE A 18 -1.36 -4.51 -3.90
C ILE A 18 -0.33 -3.85 -4.79
N GLY A 19 0.90 -3.83 -4.33
CA GLY A 19 1.96 -3.26 -5.16
C GLY A 19 3.26 -3.28 -4.40
N THR A 20 4.29 -2.75 -5.05
CA THR A 20 5.57 -2.62 -4.38
C THR A 20 5.47 -1.54 -3.31
N PRO A 21 6.37 -1.57 -2.31
CA PRO A 21 6.34 -0.50 -1.30
C PRO A 21 6.41 0.89 -1.92
N GLU A 22 7.20 1.03 -2.98
CA GLU A 22 7.30 2.33 -3.62
C GLU A 22 5.99 2.76 -4.24
N GLN A 23 5.28 1.81 -4.83
CA GLN A 23 4.00 2.13 -5.43
C GLN A 23 2.96 2.48 -4.38
N VAL A 24 2.93 1.69 -3.32
CA VAL A 24 1.94 1.93 -2.27
C VAL A 24 2.19 3.27 -1.59
N TYR A 25 3.46 3.56 -1.32
CA TYR A 25 3.80 4.80 -0.63
C TYR A 25 3.70 6.02 -1.54
N GLY A 26 4.07 5.86 -2.80
CA GLY A 26 4.10 6.98 -3.72
C GLY A 26 2.76 7.25 -4.39
N LYS A 27 1.98 6.20 -4.62
CA LYS A 27 0.70 6.35 -5.29
C LYS A 27 -0.36 5.50 -4.62
N PRO A 28 -0.83 5.93 -3.45
CA PRO A 28 -1.90 5.20 -2.79
C PRO A 28 -3.13 5.13 -3.67
N ALA A 29 -3.73 3.97 -3.73
CA ALA A 29 -4.88 3.79 -4.60
C ALA A 29 -6.16 4.37 -4.03
N THR A 30 -6.24 4.46 -2.71
CA THR A 30 -7.45 4.97 -2.06
C THR A 30 -7.06 5.89 -0.92
N THR A 31 -8.04 6.64 -0.44
CA THR A 31 -7.79 7.50 0.71
C THR A 31 -7.49 6.69 1.95
N PHE A 32 -8.03 5.48 2.03
CA PHE A 32 -7.70 4.61 3.15
C PHE A 32 -6.20 4.31 3.17
N VAL A 33 -5.64 3.95 2.00
CA VAL A 33 -4.22 3.62 1.92
C VAL A 33 -3.39 4.85 2.25
N ALA A 34 -3.79 5.99 1.74
CA ALA A 34 -3.05 7.22 1.99
C ALA A 34 -3.04 7.54 3.49
N GLY A 35 -4.14 7.34 4.15
CA GLY A 35 -4.22 7.59 5.58
C GLY A 35 -3.39 6.59 6.37
N PHE A 36 -3.41 5.33 5.93
CA PHE A 36 -2.64 4.29 6.57
C PHE A 36 -1.15 4.62 6.53
N ILE A 37 -0.69 5.03 5.36
CA ILE A 37 0.72 5.36 5.19
C ILE A 37 1.07 6.59 6.00
N GLY A 38 0.21 7.58 5.98
CA GLY A 38 0.46 8.82 6.69
C GLY A 38 0.63 8.61 8.17
N SER A 39 -0.09 7.66 8.72
CA SER A 39 -0.02 7.42 10.16
C SER A 39 1.21 6.61 10.56
N ARG A 40 1.98 6.16 9.61
CA ARG A 40 3.15 5.35 9.92
C ARG A 40 4.45 6.09 9.76
N ARG A 41 4.39 7.38 9.66
CA ARG A 41 5.60 8.17 9.47
C ARG A 41 6.53 8.18 10.63
#